data_b5adea82f511b506313d1789b5fc5f83
#
_entry.id   b5adea82f511b506313d1789b5fc5f83
#
_cell.length_a   1.000
_cell.length_b   1.000
_cell.length_c   1.000
_cell.angle_alpha   90.00
_cell.angle_beta   90.00
_cell.angle_gamma   90.00
#
_symmetry.space_group_name_H-M   'P 1'
#
loop_
_entity.id
_entity.type
_entity.pdbx_description
1 polymer ?
#
loop_
_entity_poly.entity_id
_entity_poly.type
_entity_poly.pdbx_seq_one_letter_code
_entity_poly.pdbx_strand_id
1 'polypeptide(L)'
;MKLTIPAASVLLALSLTGCSTTEQGVQEEIYGTKEPFAAQAIYFVLTDRFVDGDPTNNHEQQGGENPTWELRLNGPDGKFANVGYMGGDLXGVXXXAXYXAXMGFTAVWLSPVLDNPDEAFTGDEQITYGGQFKDGGKTGYXGYWATNFYKXDXHLVSDSLXYADFTGAMRXKGFKTVFDIVANXGTPSWTMPVDQPGXGXLYNAXGELVAXHMNXAPEALSPQTEPLHAXFXPYPDLVXLSNLXEHNPAVQDXLINXYLYWIEQGADAFRIDTXRHVSHSFWXTMAXRIRAEHPGFYMFGXXFQYDANFXAQHTQPKXGGIAVXDFPLQKAMVNVFEXADSSFAXLAEHLYLTHGPYHNPYELTTFYDNHDMARMNASDEGFIDAHNWLFTARGIPVVYQGSEFAFMRGTAEHAGNRNFIGQAXLNEQRENPIRQALKAIAEVRKTTPALQRGLQYNLAMESDLAMFYRVLVENGKTQIALVMLNKGDTQVAMTADKFVEAGVWQEQLTGKVAETLNGTLISTVPAHSARVYVRNQPISNPAFTQALLNQMARQ
;
A
#
# COMPACT_ATOMS: atom_id res chain seq x y z
N MET A 1 -52.79 -48.48 10.59
CA MET A 1 -53.86 -47.64 10.40
C MET A 1 -53.70 -46.33 11.14
N LYS A 2 -53.62 -46.36 12.40
CA LYS A 2 -53.50 -45.15 13.20
C LYS A 2 -52.12 -44.48 13.06
N LEU A 3 -51.16 -45.15 12.49
CA LEU A 3 -49.84 -44.59 12.37
C LEU A 3 -49.69 -43.62 11.21
N THR A 4 -50.54 -43.73 10.21
CA THR A 4 -50.40 -42.91 9.01
C THR A 4 -50.80 -41.46 9.28
N ILE A 5 -51.80 -41.21 10.11
CA ILE A 5 -52.28 -39.87 10.31
C ILE A 5 -51.29 -38.99 11.05
N PRO A 6 -50.70 -39.43 12.14
CA PRO A 6 -49.70 -38.59 12.80
C PRO A 6 -48.49 -38.30 11.92
N ALA A 7 -48.11 -39.30 11.13
CA ALA A 7 -46.95 -39.11 10.24
C ALA A 7 -47.25 -38.02 9.21
N ALA A 8 -48.42 -38.00 8.66
CA ALA A 8 -48.78 -36.98 7.67
C ALA A 8 -48.76 -35.58 8.27
N SER A 9 -49.24 -35.44 9.46
CA SER A 9 -49.25 -34.13 10.13
C SER A 9 -47.83 -33.64 10.39
N VAL A 10 -46.98 -34.53 10.80
CA VAL A 10 -45.58 -34.19 11.07
C VAL A 10 -44.89 -33.75 9.80
N LEU A 11 -45.15 -34.45 8.70
CA LEU A 11 -44.57 -34.07 7.42
C LEU A 11 -45.00 -32.67 6.99
N LEU A 12 -46.25 -32.35 7.19
CA LEU A 12 -46.74 -31.03 6.80
C LEU A 12 -46.06 -29.95 7.62
N ALA A 13 -45.90 -30.17 8.90
CA ALA A 13 -45.22 -29.18 9.74
C ALA A 13 -43.78 -28.98 9.29
N LEU A 14 -43.10 -30.04 8.95
CA LEU A 14 -41.72 -29.95 8.53
C LEU A 14 -41.59 -29.15 7.23
N SER A 15 -42.50 -29.37 6.31
CA SER A 15 -42.40 -28.65 5.05
C SER A 15 -42.62 -27.15 5.24
N LEU A 16 -43.52 -26.76 6.09
CA LEU A 16 -43.72 -25.34 6.38
C LEU A 16 -42.50 -24.74 7.05
N THR A 17 -41.90 -25.44 7.98
CA THR A 17 -40.68 -24.97 8.62
C THR A 17 -39.53 -24.83 7.62
N GLY A 18 -39.41 -25.79 6.76
CA GLY A 18 -38.37 -25.76 5.75
C GLY A 18 -38.50 -24.58 4.82
N CYS A 19 -39.71 -24.25 4.38
CA CYS A 19 -39.91 -23.12 3.50
C CYS A 19 -39.55 -21.82 4.16
N SER A 20 -39.99 -21.64 5.38
CA SER A 20 -39.71 -20.43 6.14
C SER A 20 -38.22 -20.26 6.36
N THR A 21 -37.52 -21.32 6.73
CA THR A 21 -36.09 -21.28 6.95
C THR A 21 -35.34 -20.95 5.66
N THR A 22 -35.75 -21.57 4.56
CA THR A 22 -35.10 -21.35 3.27
C THR A 22 -35.20 -19.89 2.86
N GLU A 23 -36.36 -19.30 3.01
CA GLU A 23 -36.55 -17.90 2.64
C GLU A 23 -35.67 -16.97 3.46
N GLN A 24 -35.53 -17.26 4.74
CA GLN A 24 -34.69 -16.45 5.60
C GLN A 24 -33.20 -16.65 5.33
N GLY A 25 -32.83 -17.85 4.92
CA GLY A 25 -31.43 -18.20 4.75
C GLY A 25 -30.84 -17.82 3.41
N VAL A 26 -31.66 -17.41 2.45
CA VAL A 26 -31.17 -17.13 1.11
C VAL A 26 -31.01 -15.63 0.93
N GLN A 27 -29.83 -15.12 1.30
CA GLN A 27 -29.45 -13.74 0.98
C GLN A 27 -28.29 -13.80 0.02
N GLU A 28 -28.43 -13.12 -1.12
CA GLU A 28 -27.33 -13.05 -2.06
C GLU A 28 -26.17 -12.27 -1.47
N GLU A 29 -24.96 -12.75 -1.68
CA GLU A 29 -23.78 -12.04 -1.22
C GLU A 29 -23.60 -10.75 -2.01
N ILE A 30 -23.20 -9.71 -1.30
CA ILE A 30 -22.86 -8.41 -1.89
C ILE A 30 -21.53 -7.98 -1.31
N TYR A 31 -20.59 -7.67 -2.18
CA TYR A 31 -19.25 -7.27 -1.75
C TYR A 31 -18.53 -6.53 -2.87
N GLY A 32 -17.49 -5.81 -2.51
CA GLY A 32 -16.54 -5.28 -3.47
C GLY A 32 -15.48 -6.31 -3.79
N THR A 33 -14.96 -6.95 -2.75
CA THR A 33 -13.95 -8.00 -2.92
C THR A 33 -14.02 -8.99 -1.77
N LYS A 34 -13.58 -10.21 -2.07
CA LYS A 34 -13.39 -11.23 -1.02
C LYS A 34 -11.92 -11.35 -0.60
N GLU A 35 -11.05 -10.54 -1.15
CA GLU A 35 -9.62 -10.58 -0.83
C GLU A 35 -9.40 -10.26 0.66
N PRO A 36 -8.86 -11.21 1.44
CA PRO A 36 -8.68 -10.94 2.89
C PRO A 36 -7.76 -9.76 3.17
N PHE A 37 -6.76 -9.51 2.33
CA PHE A 37 -5.82 -8.43 2.58
C PHE A 37 -6.47 -7.06 2.50
N ALA A 38 -7.66 -6.96 1.88
CA ALA A 38 -8.37 -5.69 1.81
C ALA A 38 -8.82 -5.19 3.19
N ALA A 39 -8.76 -6.05 4.22
CA ALA A 39 -9.06 -5.61 5.58
C ALA A 39 -7.94 -4.76 6.17
N GLN A 40 -6.78 -4.68 5.54
CA GLN A 40 -5.62 -4.01 6.10
C GLN A 40 -5.61 -2.52 5.78
N ALA A 41 -4.90 -1.77 6.60
CA ALA A 41 -4.47 -0.40 6.33
C ALA A 41 -2.95 -0.39 6.51
N ILE A 42 -2.25 0.14 5.53
CA ILE A 42 -0.81 -0.05 5.39
C ILE A 42 -0.06 1.25 5.70
N TYR A 43 0.93 1.18 6.60
CA TYR A 43 1.84 2.28 6.85
C TYR A 43 3.16 1.98 6.14
N PHE A 44 3.59 2.87 5.25
CA PHE A 44 4.77 2.65 4.44
C PHE A 44 5.98 3.34 5.08
N VAL A 45 7.00 2.56 5.37
CA VAL A 45 8.20 3.01 6.10
C VAL A 45 9.44 2.85 5.24
N LEU A 46 10.19 3.96 5.06
CA LEU A 46 11.58 3.87 4.64
C LEU A 46 12.38 3.58 5.92
N THR A 47 12.84 2.36 6.06
CA THR A 47 13.34 1.90 7.35
C THR A 47 14.49 2.76 7.86
N ASP A 48 15.45 3.08 6.99
CA ASP A 48 16.58 3.91 7.37
C ASP A 48 16.16 5.30 7.85
N ARG A 49 15.02 5.79 7.39
CA ARG A 49 14.60 7.17 7.63
C ARG A 49 13.52 7.29 8.68
N PHE A 50 13.22 6.22 9.40
CA PHE A 50 12.13 6.24 10.37
C PHE A 50 12.65 6.45 11.79
N VAL A 51 13.14 5.41 12.45
CA VAL A 51 13.63 5.51 13.83
C VAL A 51 14.87 4.65 14.02
N ASP A 52 15.89 5.23 14.63
CA ASP A 52 17.12 4.52 15.02
C ASP A 52 16.88 3.83 16.36
N GLY A 53 16.62 2.53 16.32
CA GLY A 53 16.39 1.76 17.54
C GLY A 53 17.63 1.10 18.11
N ASP A 54 18.69 0.99 17.32
CA ASP A 54 19.91 0.29 17.73
C ASP A 54 21.12 1.00 17.12
N PRO A 55 21.73 1.95 17.85
CA PRO A 55 22.86 2.67 17.28
C PRO A 55 24.08 1.79 16.96
N THR A 56 24.14 0.58 17.50
CA THR A 56 25.29 -0.28 17.24
C THR A 56 25.33 -0.84 15.83
N ASN A 57 24.23 -0.74 15.07
CA ASN A 57 24.19 -1.20 13.69
C ASN A 57 24.31 -0.08 12.66
N ASN A 58 24.69 1.13 13.10
CA ASN A 58 24.76 2.28 12.18
C ASN A 58 25.94 2.26 11.23
N HIS A 59 27.04 1.60 11.61
CA HIS A 59 28.24 1.51 10.77
C HIS A 59 28.71 2.87 10.27
N GLU A 60 28.81 3.81 11.23
CA GLU A 60 29.09 5.21 10.88
C GLU A 60 30.45 5.41 10.22
N GLN A 61 31.39 4.48 10.42
CA GLN A 61 32.73 4.62 9.88
C GLN A 61 32.93 3.89 8.55
N GLN A 62 31.89 3.26 8.02
CA GLN A 62 32.09 2.48 6.79
C GLN A 62 32.26 3.37 5.56
N GLY A 63 32.82 2.77 4.51
CA GLY A 63 32.92 3.42 3.21
C GLY A 63 34.28 3.97 2.84
N GLY A 64 35.21 4.04 3.81
CA GLY A 64 36.53 4.53 3.51
C GLY A 64 36.54 5.91 2.89
N GLU A 65 37.05 6.01 1.65
CA GLU A 65 37.07 7.28 0.93
C GLU A 65 35.70 7.68 0.41
N ASN A 66 34.74 6.77 0.43
CA ASN A 66 33.38 7.04 -0.03
C ASN A 66 32.41 6.77 1.12
N PRO A 67 32.43 7.62 2.15
CA PRO A 67 31.68 7.37 3.36
C PRO A 67 30.18 7.40 3.13
N THR A 68 29.43 6.74 4.00
CA THR A 68 27.98 6.58 3.81
C THR A 68 27.13 7.25 4.87
N TRP A 69 27.73 7.72 5.97
CA TRP A 69 26.97 8.15 7.13
C TRP A 69 26.56 9.63 7.03
N GLU A 70 25.28 9.90 7.19
CA GLU A 70 24.71 11.25 7.31
C GLU A 70 25.05 12.20 6.16
N LEU A 71 25.24 11.65 4.95
CA LEU A 71 25.46 12.48 3.78
C LEU A 71 24.20 13.26 3.44
N ARG A 72 24.38 14.49 2.96
CA ARG A 72 23.21 15.27 2.56
C ARG A 72 23.53 16.24 1.44
N LEU A 73 22.48 16.59 0.70
CA LEU A 73 22.51 17.60 -0.35
C LEU A 73 22.00 18.89 0.23
N ASN A 74 22.74 19.98 0.03
CA ASN A 74 22.33 21.27 0.57
C ASN A 74 21.54 22.05 -0.47
N GLY A 75 20.43 22.66 -0.03
CA GLY A 75 19.58 23.47 -0.86
C GLY A 75 19.50 24.90 -0.37
N PRO A 76 18.59 25.71 -0.92
CA PRO A 76 18.45 27.09 -0.50
C PRO A 76 17.85 27.21 0.90
N ASP A 77 18.19 28.31 1.58
CA ASP A 77 17.58 28.70 2.86
C ASP A 77 17.70 27.63 3.94
N GLY A 78 18.85 26.94 3.98
CA GLY A 78 19.09 25.92 5.00
C GLY A 78 18.38 24.61 4.76
N LYS A 79 17.69 24.45 3.65
CA LYS A 79 17.05 23.18 3.32
C LYS A 79 18.09 22.15 2.93
N PHE A 80 17.74 20.89 3.11
CA PHE A 80 18.66 19.81 2.74
C PHE A 80 17.88 18.52 2.48
N ALA A 81 18.55 17.58 1.82
CA ALA A 81 18.01 16.25 1.57
C ALA A 81 19.03 15.21 1.98
N ASN A 82 18.62 14.25 2.81
CA ASN A 82 19.48 13.16 3.23
C ASN A 82 19.70 12.19 2.05
N VAL A 83 20.96 11.80 1.80
CA VAL A 83 21.27 10.77 0.82
C VAL A 83 22.20 9.70 1.38
N GLY A 84 22.59 9.82 2.65
CA GLY A 84 23.37 8.80 3.35
C GLY A 84 22.49 7.98 4.28
N TYR A 85 23.13 7.02 4.94
CA TYR A 85 22.45 6.28 5.99
C TYR A 85 22.21 7.18 7.19
N MET A 86 21.05 7.05 7.82
CA MET A 86 20.67 7.89 8.96
C MET A 86 20.38 7.07 10.22
N GLY A 87 20.47 5.73 10.14
CA GLY A 87 20.40 4.90 11.34
C GLY A 87 19.07 4.22 11.62
N GLY A 88 18.05 4.46 10.86
CA GLY A 88 16.78 3.75 11.09
C GLY A 88 16.95 2.25 10.85
N ASP A 89 16.20 1.45 11.61
CA ASP A 89 16.38 0.01 11.58
C ASP A 89 15.12 -0.73 12.02
N LEU A 90 15.18 -2.04 11.98
CA LEU A 90 14.04 -2.87 12.42
C LEU A 90 13.69 -2.65 13.90
N UNK A 91 14.59 -2.44 14.65
CA UNK A 91 14.39 -2.20 15.95
C UNK A 91 13.65 -1.01 16.21
N GLY A 92 13.91 0.01 15.34
CA GLY A 92 13.16 1.24 15.43
C GLY A 92 11.70 1.09 15.02
N VAL A 93 11.45 0.28 14.03
CA VAL A 93 10.06 -0.01 13.65
C VAL A 93 9.32 -0.76 14.78
N UNK A 94 9.90 -1.65 15.33
CA UNK A 94 9.36 -2.41 16.34
C UNK A 94 9.06 -1.55 17.50
N UNK A 95 9.86 -0.56 17.83
CA UNK A 95 9.70 0.27 18.87
C UNK A 95 8.67 1.22 18.68
N UNK A 96 8.22 1.58 17.43
CA UNK A 96 7.34 2.45 17.02
C UNK A 96 6.08 1.84 16.73
N ALA A 97 5.78 0.40 16.94
CA ALA A 97 4.51 -0.32 16.71
C ALA A 97 3.31 0.29 17.46
N UNK A 98 3.47 0.76 18.45
CA UNK A 98 2.50 1.38 19.18
C UNK A 98 2.05 2.61 18.60
N TYR A 99 2.89 3.30 18.18
CA TYR A 99 2.61 4.52 17.39
C TYR A 99 1.79 4.19 16.11
N UNK A 100 2.15 3.21 15.52
CA UNK A 100 1.54 2.80 14.36
C UNK A 100 0.22 2.27 14.60
N ALA A 101 -0.02 1.41 15.64
CA ALA A 101 -1.32 0.84 15.99
C ALA A 101 -2.34 1.89 16.49
N UNK A 102 -1.81 2.81 17.06
CA UNK A 102 -2.56 3.82 17.55
C UNK A 102 -3.15 4.61 16.58
N MET A 103 -2.66 4.64 15.39
CA MET A 103 -3.25 5.32 14.25
C MET A 103 -4.23 4.46 13.45
N GLY A 104 -4.42 3.20 13.84
CA GLY A 104 -5.35 2.33 13.13
C GLY A 104 -4.73 1.49 12.03
N PHE A 105 -3.42 1.54 11.88
CA PHE A 105 -2.75 0.70 10.86
C PHE A 105 -2.62 -0.73 11.31
N THR A 106 -2.70 -1.65 10.36
CA THR A 106 -2.68 -3.09 10.61
C THR A 106 -1.59 -3.80 9.81
N ALA A 107 -0.88 -3.09 8.98
CA ALA A 107 0.22 -3.64 8.20
C ALA A 107 1.30 -2.59 8.05
N VAL A 108 2.56 -3.04 8.01
CA VAL A 108 3.68 -2.16 7.68
C VAL A 108 4.33 -2.65 6.40
N TRP A 109 4.60 -1.71 5.51
CA TRP A 109 5.36 -1.95 4.30
C TRP A 109 6.70 -1.27 4.51
N LEU A 110 7.77 -2.08 4.55
CA LEU A 110 9.13 -1.57 4.70
C LEU A 110 9.78 -1.46 3.33
N SER A 111 10.57 -0.41 3.11
CA SER A 111 11.50 -0.38 1.98
C SER A 111 12.34 -1.66 2.01
N PRO A 112 12.93 -2.08 0.87
CA PRO A 112 13.60 -3.38 0.84
C PRO A 112 14.65 -3.51 1.93
N VAL A 113 14.69 -4.68 2.56
CA VAL A 113 15.57 -4.90 3.72
C VAL A 113 16.88 -5.59 3.34
N LEU A 114 17.12 -5.78 2.04
CA LEU A 114 18.23 -6.56 1.55
C LEU A 114 19.55 -5.80 1.64
N ASP A 115 20.65 -6.55 1.54
CA ASP A 115 22.00 -6.03 1.69
C ASP A 115 22.35 -5.09 0.55
N ASN A 116 22.83 -3.90 0.88
CA ASN A 116 23.23 -2.85 -0.07
C ASN A 116 24.72 -2.58 0.04
N PRO A 117 25.33 -1.92 -0.97
CA PRO A 117 26.76 -1.63 -0.89
C PRO A 117 27.13 -0.79 0.32
N ASP A 118 28.36 -0.98 0.81
CA ASP A 118 28.87 -0.29 1.98
C ASP A 118 29.62 1.00 1.64
N GLU A 119 29.53 1.47 0.40
CA GLU A 119 30.12 2.74 -0.03
C GLU A 119 29.11 3.58 -0.78
N ALA A 120 29.30 4.90 -0.73
CA ALA A 120 28.54 5.79 -1.60
C ALA A 120 28.98 5.56 -3.05
N PHE A 121 28.02 5.61 -3.98
CA PHE A 121 28.31 5.37 -5.39
C PHE A 121 29.03 6.57 -6.01
N THR A 122 30.12 6.33 -6.76
CA THR A 122 30.95 7.40 -7.29
C THR A 122 30.74 7.67 -8.79
N GLY A 123 29.62 7.20 -9.36
CA GLY A 123 29.37 7.40 -10.79
C GLY A 123 29.46 8.86 -11.21
N ASP A 124 29.65 9.08 -12.50
CA ASP A 124 29.94 10.41 -13.02
C ASP A 124 28.79 11.41 -13.00
N GLU A 125 27.56 10.94 -12.84
CA GLU A 125 26.41 11.85 -12.74
C GLU A 125 25.99 11.99 -11.28
N GLN A 126 26.32 13.14 -10.70
CA GLN A 126 26.09 13.39 -9.29
C GLN A 126 24.68 13.90 -9.03
N ILE A 127 24.03 13.35 -8.01
CA ILE A 127 22.75 13.87 -7.58
C ILE A 127 22.91 15.24 -6.95
N THR A 128 21.95 16.12 -7.19
CA THR A 128 21.95 17.45 -6.57
C THR A 128 20.61 17.68 -5.90
N TYR A 129 20.57 18.69 -5.03
CA TYR A 129 19.33 19.00 -4.31
C TYR A 129 18.17 19.18 -5.28
N GLY A 130 17.07 18.48 -5.01
CA GLY A 130 15.89 18.53 -5.87
C GLY A 130 15.98 17.70 -7.14
N GLY A 131 17.12 17.02 -7.38
CA GLY A 131 17.32 16.27 -8.61
C GLY A 131 16.71 14.88 -8.59
N GLN A 132 16.71 14.26 -9.77
CA GLN A 132 16.21 12.90 -9.96
C GLN A 132 17.08 12.18 -10.99
N PHE A 133 16.99 10.87 -10.98
CA PHE A 133 17.56 10.01 -12.03
C PHE A 133 19.09 10.11 -12.14
N LYS A 134 19.74 10.43 -11.04
CA LYS A 134 21.19 10.39 -10.93
C LYS A 134 21.55 9.75 -9.61
N ASP A 135 22.61 8.96 -9.60
CA ASP A 135 22.96 8.17 -8.43
C ASP A 135 24.30 8.51 -7.80
N GLY A 136 25.16 9.25 -8.50
CA GLY A 136 26.47 9.59 -7.93
C GLY A 136 26.33 10.35 -6.63
N GLY A 137 27.07 9.94 -5.62
CA GLY A 137 27.04 10.56 -4.29
C GLY A 137 26.00 9.99 -3.33
N LYS A 138 25.14 9.10 -3.80
CA LYS A 138 24.10 8.49 -2.95
C LYS A 138 24.58 7.16 -2.40
N THR A 139 23.91 6.72 -1.34
CA THR A 139 24.13 5.40 -0.75
C THR A 139 22.94 4.50 -1.01
N GLY A 140 23.02 3.24 -0.61
CA GLY A 140 21.96 2.28 -0.75
C GLY A 140 20.89 2.32 0.33
N TYR A 141 20.75 3.44 0.98
CA TYR A 141 19.79 3.54 2.08
C TYR A 141 18.35 3.17 1.73
N UNK A 142 18.01 3.22 0.61
CA UNK A 142 16.93 3.02 0.14
C UNK A 142 16.56 1.78 0.12
N GLY A 143 17.34 0.88 0.13
CA GLY A 143 17.21 -0.54 0.10
C GLY A 143 17.04 -1.16 -1.27
N TYR A 144 16.97 -0.35 -2.29
CA TYR A 144 16.69 -0.87 -3.65
C TYR A 144 17.95 -1.29 -4.40
N TRP A 145 19.13 -1.12 -3.81
CA TRP A 145 20.41 -1.45 -4.45
C TRP A 145 20.96 -2.79 -3.93
N ALA A 146 20.20 -3.87 -4.05
CA ALA A 146 20.58 -5.13 -3.42
C ALA A 146 21.86 -5.71 -4.06
N THR A 147 22.81 -6.10 -3.22
CA THR A 147 23.98 -6.88 -3.62
C THR A 147 23.80 -8.35 -3.28
N ASN A 148 22.93 -8.67 -2.33
CA ASN A 148 22.65 -10.04 -1.95
C ASN A 148 21.18 -10.14 -1.57
N PHE A 149 20.43 -10.84 -2.39
CA PHE A 149 18.98 -10.92 -2.24
C PHE A 149 18.57 -11.86 -1.10
N TYR A 150 19.52 -12.57 -0.49
CA TYR A 150 19.23 -13.50 0.61
C TYR A 150 19.68 -12.99 1.96
N LYS A 151 20.19 -11.76 2.02
CA LYS A 151 20.81 -11.28 3.25
C LYS A 151 20.23 -9.92 3.67
N UNK A 152 19.91 -9.59 4.87
CA UNK A 152 19.48 -8.47 5.39
C UNK A 152 20.60 -7.56 5.48
N ASP A 153 20.32 -6.41 5.39
CA ASP A 153 21.37 -5.41 5.47
C ASP A 153 21.84 -5.23 6.93
N UNK A 154 22.85 -5.09 7.00
CA UNK A 154 23.45 -4.89 8.10
C UNK A 154 23.08 -3.84 8.92
N HIS A 155 22.73 -2.77 8.31
CA HIS A 155 22.26 -1.57 8.99
C HIS A 155 20.90 -1.77 9.68
N LEU A 156 20.16 -2.78 9.31
CA LEU A 156 18.76 -2.94 9.76
C LEU A 156 18.59 -3.95 10.87
N VAL A 157 19.50 -4.90 10.98
CA VAL A 157 19.33 -6.03 11.90
C VAL A 157 20.11 -5.80 13.20
N SER A 158 19.69 -6.51 14.25
CA SER A 158 20.34 -6.52 15.54
C SER A 158 20.48 -7.95 16.02
N ASP A 159 21.30 -8.17 17.04
CA ASP A 159 21.34 -9.47 17.67
C ASP A 159 19.93 -9.82 18.13
N SER A 160 19.47 -11.00 17.81
CA SER A 160 18.13 -11.51 18.13
C SER A 160 16.99 -10.73 17.49
N LEU A 161 17.28 -9.99 16.46
CA LEU A 161 16.22 -9.36 15.66
C LEU A 161 16.57 -9.42 14.16
N UNK A 162 16.63 -10.42 13.59
CA UNK A 162 16.76 -10.64 12.30
C UNK A 162 15.50 -10.41 11.76
N TYR A 163 15.16 -10.76 10.38
CA TYR A 163 13.91 -10.48 9.76
C TYR A 163 12.79 -11.38 10.29
N ALA A 164 13.03 -12.68 10.42
CA ALA A 164 12.01 -13.58 10.96
C ALA A 164 11.61 -13.20 12.38
N ASP A 165 12.57 -12.77 13.19
CA ASP A 165 12.25 -12.29 14.54
C ASP A 165 11.37 -11.04 14.47
N PHE A 166 11.66 -10.15 13.53
CA PHE A 166 10.90 -8.93 13.35
C PHE A 166 9.46 -9.24 12.94
N THR A 167 9.27 -10.09 11.92
CA THR A 167 7.91 -10.41 11.46
C THR A 167 7.12 -11.13 12.56
N GLY A 168 7.79 -12.01 13.32
CA GLY A 168 7.13 -12.67 14.44
C GLY A 168 6.69 -11.70 15.51
N ALA A 169 7.56 -10.74 15.86
CA ALA A 169 7.24 -9.72 16.86
C ALA A 169 6.10 -8.81 16.37
N MET A 170 6.12 -8.43 15.11
CA MET A 170 5.06 -7.59 14.57
C MET A 170 3.72 -8.33 14.53
N ARG A 171 3.74 -9.63 14.24
CA ARG A 171 2.53 -10.45 14.27
C ARG A 171 1.89 -10.49 15.66
N UNK A 172 2.75 -10.41 16.41
CA UNK A 172 2.35 -10.44 17.71
C UNK A 172 1.75 -9.23 18.20
N LYS A 173 1.98 -8.31 17.58
CA LYS A 173 1.40 -7.00 17.84
C LYS A 173 0.21 -6.68 16.91
N GLY A 174 -0.21 -7.65 16.13
CA GLY A 174 -1.38 -7.49 15.29
C GLY A 174 -1.09 -6.95 13.88
N PHE A 175 0.19 -6.92 13.47
CA PHE A 175 0.56 -6.37 12.16
C PHE A 175 0.91 -7.45 11.16
N LYS A 176 0.47 -7.25 9.92
CA LYS A 176 1.02 -7.92 8.76
C LYS A 176 2.27 -7.17 8.32
N THR A 177 3.19 -7.87 7.66
CA THR A 177 4.36 -7.21 7.08
C THR A 177 4.33 -7.36 5.57
N VAL A 178 4.59 -6.26 4.88
CA VAL A 178 4.67 -6.22 3.43
C VAL A 178 6.15 -6.09 3.05
N PHE A 179 6.64 -7.03 2.28
CA PHE A 179 8.03 -7.07 1.85
C PHE A 179 8.13 -6.45 0.45
N ASP A 180 9.07 -5.52 0.29
CA ASP A 180 9.25 -4.81 -0.97
C ASP A 180 10.26 -5.59 -1.81
N ILE A 181 9.83 -6.16 -2.94
CA ILE A 181 10.71 -6.95 -3.79
C ILE A 181 11.14 -6.16 -5.02
N VAL A 182 12.34 -6.47 -5.50
CA VAL A 182 12.92 -5.85 -6.68
C VAL A 182 13.37 -6.95 -7.63
N ALA A 183 12.83 -6.98 -8.83
CA ALA A 183 13.26 -7.94 -9.85
C ALA A 183 14.05 -7.28 -10.96
N ASN A 184 13.92 -5.99 -11.10
CA ASN A 184 14.51 -5.23 -12.22
C ASN A 184 15.94 -4.78 -12.00
N UNK A 185 16.37 -4.46 -10.77
CA UNK A 185 17.61 -3.83 -10.67
C UNK A 185 18.41 -4.40 -9.59
N GLY A 186 19.53 -4.28 -9.70
CA GLY A 186 20.48 -4.43 -8.61
C GLY A 186 21.08 -3.10 -8.23
N THR A 187 22.40 -3.08 -8.07
CA THR A 187 23.10 -1.86 -7.69
C THR A 187 23.43 -1.02 -8.92
N PRO A 188 23.76 0.27 -8.73
CA PRO A 188 24.37 1.02 -9.81
C PRO A 188 25.70 0.41 -10.22
N SER A 189 26.10 0.67 -11.45
CA SER A 189 27.38 0.25 -11.98
C SER A 189 27.76 1.17 -13.12
N TRP A 190 28.87 0.87 -13.78
CA TRP A 190 29.56 1.63 -14.81
C TRP A 190 29.68 3.13 -14.45
N THR A 191 30.53 3.81 -15.12
CA THR A 191 30.92 5.20 -14.87
C THR A 191 31.68 5.44 -13.55
N MET A 192 32.04 4.40 -12.81
CA MET A 192 32.85 4.59 -11.61
C MET A 192 34.32 4.83 -12.03
N PRO A 193 35.00 5.83 -11.46
CA PRO A 193 36.43 6.02 -11.78
C PRO A 193 37.31 4.85 -11.32
N VAL A 194 36.90 4.22 -10.21
CA VAL A 194 37.56 3.02 -9.70
C VAL A 194 36.45 2.06 -9.25
N ASP A 195 36.59 0.79 -9.56
CA ASP A 195 35.60 -0.20 -9.14
C ASP A 195 35.42 -0.16 -7.64
N GLN A 196 34.18 -0.19 -7.22
CA GLN A 196 33.83 -0.15 -5.80
C GLN A 196 33.26 -1.49 -5.36
N PRO A 197 33.63 -1.94 -4.14
CA PRO A 197 33.04 -3.19 -3.61
C PRO A 197 31.53 -3.13 -3.53
N GLY A 198 30.89 -4.19 -4.05
CA GLY A 198 29.42 -4.25 -4.09
C GLY A 198 28.74 -3.54 -5.25
N UNK A 199 29.10 -2.60 -5.74
CA UNK A 199 28.58 -1.93 -6.77
C UNK A 199 28.77 -2.67 -7.95
N GLY A 200 27.73 -3.16 -8.61
CA GLY A 200 27.69 -4.06 -9.76
C GLY A 200 27.88 -5.57 -9.44
N UNK A 201 27.97 -5.97 -8.33
CA UNK A 201 28.20 -7.22 -7.94
C UNK A 201 27.02 -7.71 -7.39
N LEU A 202 26.78 -9.05 -7.56
CA LEU A 202 25.66 -9.79 -7.02
C LEU A 202 26.14 -11.09 -6.41
N TYR A 203 25.70 -11.36 -5.19
CA TYR A 203 26.15 -12.52 -4.42
C TYR A 203 24.99 -13.47 -4.17
N ASN A 204 25.30 -14.77 -4.08
CA ASN A 204 24.29 -15.77 -3.75
C ASN A 204 24.13 -15.93 -2.23
N ALA A 205 23.26 -16.85 -1.85
CA ALA A 205 23.00 -17.11 -0.42
C ALA A 205 24.24 -17.45 0.37
N UNK A 206 25.10 -17.79 -0.34
CA UNK A 206 26.21 -18.14 0.18
C UNK A 206 27.16 -17.20 0.33
N GLY A 207 27.00 -16.17 -0.12
CA GLY A 207 27.96 -15.09 -0.22
C GLY A 207 28.99 -15.20 -1.31
N GLU A 208 28.77 -16.07 -2.24
CA GLU A 208 29.68 -16.22 -3.38
C GLU A 208 29.26 -15.26 -4.50
N LEU A 209 30.23 -14.66 -5.19
CA LEU A 209 29.97 -13.76 -6.31
C LEU A 209 29.40 -14.55 -7.50
N VAL A 210 28.25 -14.17 -7.97
CA VAL A 210 27.62 -14.84 -9.11
C VAL A 210 27.40 -13.94 -10.31
N ALA A 211 27.51 -12.64 -10.14
CA ALA A 211 27.44 -11.70 -11.26
C ALA A 211 28.23 -10.43 -10.95
N UNK A 212 28.79 -9.80 -11.90
CA UNK A 212 29.48 -8.69 -11.75
C UNK A 212 29.28 -7.96 -12.91
N HIS A 213 28.95 -6.78 -12.98
CA HIS A 213 28.80 -5.90 -14.15
C HIS A 213 30.18 -5.41 -14.68
N MET A 214 31.15 -5.43 -13.83
CA MET A 214 32.54 -5.08 -14.15
C MET A 214 32.71 -3.64 -14.64
N ASN A 215 31.86 -2.77 -14.12
CA ASN A 215 31.91 -1.33 -14.47
C ASN A 215 31.86 -1.04 -15.97
N UNK A 216 31.23 -1.92 -16.63
CA UNK A 216 31.13 -1.81 -17.97
C UNK A 216 29.82 -1.36 -18.26
N ALA A 217 29.64 -0.60 -19.38
CA ALA A 217 28.35 -0.21 -19.87
C ALA A 217 27.54 -1.43 -20.33
N PRO A 218 26.24 -1.36 -20.23
CA PRO A 218 25.43 -2.54 -20.61
C PRO A 218 25.70 -3.04 -22.03
N GLU A 219 25.89 -2.13 -22.97
CA GLU A 219 26.16 -2.50 -24.36
C GLU A 219 27.48 -3.23 -24.55
N ALA A 220 28.40 -3.08 -23.59
CA ALA A 220 29.71 -3.73 -23.65
C ALA A 220 29.74 -5.08 -22.95
N LEU A 221 28.64 -5.51 -22.34
CA LEU A 221 28.59 -6.82 -21.70
C LEU A 221 28.77 -7.94 -22.72
N SER A 222 29.50 -8.99 -22.35
CA SER A 222 29.83 -10.10 -23.25
C SER A 222 29.63 -11.43 -22.53
N PRO A 223 28.40 -11.89 -22.34
CA PRO A 223 28.21 -13.13 -21.57
C PRO A 223 28.85 -14.35 -22.20
N GLN A 224 29.11 -14.34 -23.52
CA GLN A 224 29.76 -15.48 -24.18
C GLN A 224 31.20 -15.68 -23.73
N THR A 225 31.88 -14.58 -23.39
CA THR A 225 33.29 -14.66 -22.99
C THR A 225 33.48 -14.37 -21.51
N GLU A 226 32.47 -13.79 -20.86
CA GLU A 226 32.54 -13.44 -19.44
C GLU A 226 31.26 -13.90 -18.76
N PRO A 227 31.28 -15.10 -18.13
CA PRO A 227 30.07 -15.65 -17.52
C PRO A 227 29.46 -14.77 -16.46
N LEU A 228 30.22 -13.93 -15.77
CA LEU A 228 29.67 -13.06 -14.73
C LEU A 228 28.77 -11.96 -15.30
N HIS A 229 28.80 -11.75 -16.62
CA HIS A 229 27.88 -10.79 -17.27
C HIS A 229 26.48 -11.35 -17.51
N ALA A 230 26.34 -12.67 -17.41
CA ALA A 230 25.09 -13.33 -17.86
C ALA A 230 23.80 -12.91 -17.14
N UNK A 231 23.81 -12.23 -16.11
CA UNK A 231 22.76 -11.83 -15.35
C UNK A 231 22.14 -10.60 -15.73
N PHE A 232 22.80 -10.02 -16.60
CA PHE A 232 22.39 -8.63 -16.85
C PHE A 232 21.90 -8.38 -18.29
N UNK A 233 21.00 -7.52 -18.37
CA UNK A 233 20.54 -7.12 -19.43
C UNK A 233 21.49 -6.36 -20.09
N PRO A 234 21.64 -6.49 -21.51
CA PRO A 234 22.67 -5.77 -22.24
C PRO A 234 22.25 -4.39 -22.72
N TYR A 235 21.28 -3.80 -22.12
CA TYR A 235 20.88 -2.43 -22.44
C TYR A 235 20.46 -1.71 -21.16
N PRO A 236 20.61 -0.35 -21.10
CA PRO A 236 20.24 0.40 -19.91
C PRO A 236 18.74 0.55 -19.76
N ASP A 237 18.27 0.71 -18.52
CA ASP A 237 16.86 0.96 -18.24
C ASP A 237 16.72 2.12 -17.26
N LEU A 238 17.01 1.90 -15.97
CA LEU A 238 16.90 2.94 -14.95
C LEU A 238 18.28 3.40 -14.54
N VAL A 239 18.58 4.63 -14.86
CA VAL A 239 19.80 5.31 -14.42
C VAL A 239 21.03 4.39 -14.61
N UNK A 240 21.75 4.10 -13.67
CA UNK A 240 22.78 3.42 -13.72
C UNK A 240 22.72 2.25 -13.10
N LEU A 241 21.53 1.73 -12.93
CA LEU A 241 21.33 0.48 -12.22
C LEU A 241 21.62 -0.72 -13.12
N SER A 242 22.15 -1.76 -12.49
CA SER A 242 22.45 -3.01 -13.21
C SER A 242 21.14 -3.75 -13.44
N ASN A 243 20.69 -3.84 -14.67
CA ASN A 243 19.41 -4.45 -15.00
C ASN A 243 19.52 -5.97 -15.10
N LEU A 244 18.58 -6.67 -14.50
CA LEU A 244 18.61 -8.13 -14.48
C LEU A 244 17.79 -8.73 -15.63
N UNK A 245 18.29 -9.65 -16.25
CA UNK A 245 17.80 -10.22 -17.29
C UNK A 245 16.90 -11.15 -16.86
N GLU A 246 15.58 -10.89 -16.83
CA GLU A 246 14.54 -11.76 -16.32
C GLU A 246 14.19 -12.92 -17.24
N HIS A 247 14.66 -12.84 -18.45
CA HIS A 247 14.45 -13.97 -19.39
C HIS A 247 15.46 -15.09 -19.22
N ASN A 248 16.50 -14.85 -18.46
CA ASN A 248 17.49 -15.89 -18.15
C ASN A 248 16.91 -16.81 -17.07
N PRO A 249 16.74 -18.12 -17.35
CA PRO A 249 16.15 -19.01 -16.33
C PRO A 249 16.87 -19.01 -14.99
N ALA A 250 18.19 -18.85 -15.00
CA ALA A 250 18.94 -18.80 -13.73
C ALA A 250 18.59 -17.56 -12.95
N VAL A 251 18.35 -16.43 -13.61
CA VAL A 251 17.92 -15.19 -12.96
C VAL A 251 16.50 -15.38 -12.40
N GLN A 252 15.61 -15.96 -13.16
CA GLN A 252 14.25 -16.23 -12.68
C GLN A 252 14.28 -17.07 -11.39
N ASP A 253 15.02 -18.13 -11.40
CA ASP A 253 15.14 -19.00 -10.22
C ASP A 253 15.71 -18.26 -9.02
N UNK A 254 16.62 -17.40 -9.23
CA UNK A 254 17.20 -16.69 -8.28
C UNK A 254 16.30 -15.85 -7.56
N LEU A 255 15.59 -15.20 -8.40
CA LEU A 255 14.66 -14.23 -7.88
C LEU A 255 13.47 -14.90 -7.20
N ILE A 256 12.81 -15.81 -7.87
CA ILE A 256 11.62 -16.43 -7.30
C ILE A 256 11.95 -17.18 -6.02
N ASN A 257 13.04 -17.87 -5.97
CA ASN A 257 13.47 -18.51 -4.74
C ASN A 257 13.76 -17.53 -3.61
N UNK A 258 14.24 -16.33 -4.01
CA UNK A 258 14.46 -15.36 -3.13
C UNK A 258 13.31 -14.96 -2.45
N TYR A 259 12.21 -14.84 -3.30
CA TYR A 259 10.92 -14.39 -2.80
C TYR A 259 10.26 -15.43 -1.90
N LEU A 260 10.31 -16.68 -2.31
CA LEU A 260 9.78 -17.76 -1.47
C LEU A 260 10.49 -17.81 -0.12
N TYR A 261 11.79 -17.61 -0.12
CA TYR A 261 12.55 -17.58 1.12
C TYR A 261 12.02 -16.51 2.08
N TRP A 262 11.76 -15.30 1.57
CA TRP A 262 11.32 -14.23 2.44
C TRP A 262 9.88 -14.42 2.93
N ILE A 263 9.04 -15.08 2.15
CA ILE A 263 7.72 -15.47 2.66
C ILE A 263 7.88 -16.44 3.83
N GLU A 264 8.81 -17.38 3.72
CA GLU A 264 9.07 -18.31 4.84
C GLU A 264 9.63 -17.58 6.05
N GLN A 265 10.31 -16.45 5.85
CA GLN A 265 10.79 -15.63 6.94
C GLN A 265 9.70 -14.72 7.53
N GLY A 266 8.49 -14.79 7.01
CA GLY A 266 7.35 -14.12 7.60
C GLY A 266 6.72 -12.99 6.82
N ALA A 267 7.15 -12.74 5.59
CA ALA A 267 6.48 -11.75 4.75
C ALA A 267 5.05 -12.18 4.46
N ASP A 268 4.09 -11.29 4.68
CA ASP A 268 2.67 -11.60 4.51
C ASP A 268 2.12 -11.15 3.17
N ALA A 269 2.82 -10.26 2.49
CA ALA A 269 2.42 -9.74 1.19
C ALA A 269 3.65 -9.13 0.54
N PHE A 270 3.59 -8.87 -0.77
CA PHE A 270 4.66 -8.17 -1.48
C PHE A 270 4.18 -6.85 -2.06
N ARG A 271 5.05 -5.85 -1.93
CA ARG A 271 5.02 -4.69 -2.81
C ARG A 271 6.10 -4.92 -3.87
N ILE A 272 5.75 -4.77 -5.14
CA ILE A 272 6.65 -5.08 -6.24
C ILE A 272 7.16 -3.78 -6.84
N ASP A 273 8.46 -3.57 -6.75
CA ASP A 273 9.11 -2.41 -7.32
C ASP A 273 9.16 -2.55 -8.84
N THR A 274 8.96 -1.46 -9.54
CA THR A 274 9.13 -1.40 -11.00
C THR A 274 8.43 -2.52 -11.79
N UNK A 275 7.27 -2.73 -11.51
CA UNK A 275 6.52 -3.58 -12.10
C UNK A 275 6.46 -3.48 -13.49
N ARG A 276 6.43 -2.26 -14.05
CA ARG A 276 6.34 -2.03 -15.49
C ARG A 276 7.64 -2.35 -16.25
N HIS A 277 8.76 -2.41 -15.55
CA HIS A 277 10.06 -2.59 -16.18
C HIS A 277 10.45 -4.05 -16.38
N VAL A 278 9.63 -4.98 -15.93
CA VAL A 278 9.89 -6.41 -16.04
C VAL A 278 8.74 -7.03 -16.83
N SER A 279 9.05 -8.04 -17.63
CA SER A 279 8.06 -8.60 -18.56
C SER A 279 6.87 -9.24 -17.86
N HIS A 280 5.71 -9.18 -18.52
CA HIS A 280 4.52 -9.86 -18.02
C HIS A 280 4.74 -11.36 -17.87
N SER A 281 5.54 -11.95 -18.74
CA SER A 281 5.81 -13.39 -18.66
C SER A 281 6.55 -13.77 -17.38
N PHE A 282 7.45 -12.91 -16.93
CA PHE A 282 8.11 -13.16 -15.65
C PHE A 282 7.09 -13.13 -14.50
N TRP A 283 6.24 -12.12 -14.49
CA TRP A 283 5.25 -11.99 -13.43
C TRP A 283 4.24 -13.14 -13.40
N UNK A 284 3.98 -13.58 -14.35
CA UNK A 284 3.14 -14.63 -14.50
C UNK A 284 3.72 -15.80 -13.96
N THR A 285 4.90 -16.10 -14.31
CA THR A 285 5.65 -17.24 -13.79
C THR A 285 5.83 -17.10 -12.28
N MET A 286 6.27 -15.94 -11.84
CA MET A 286 6.49 -15.66 -10.42
C MET A 286 5.20 -15.86 -9.61
N ALA A 287 4.12 -15.31 -10.06
CA ALA A 287 2.83 -15.44 -9.37
C ALA A 287 2.35 -16.90 -9.28
N UNK A 288 2.59 -17.43 -10.20
CA UNK A 288 2.20 -18.70 -10.30
C UNK A 288 2.92 -19.55 -9.38
N ARG A 289 4.18 -19.51 -9.32
CA ARG A 289 5.03 -20.31 -8.44
C ARG A 289 4.81 -19.96 -6.97
N ILE A 290 4.66 -18.67 -6.68
CA ILE A 290 4.43 -18.26 -5.29
C ILE A 290 3.08 -18.79 -4.78
N ARG A 291 2.03 -18.65 -5.58
CA ARG A 291 0.71 -19.07 -5.13
C ARG A 291 0.51 -20.57 -5.11
N ALA A 292 1.36 -21.33 -5.81
CA ALA A 292 1.35 -22.78 -5.67
C ALA A 292 1.73 -23.20 -4.26
N GLU A 293 2.65 -22.48 -3.62
CA GLU A 293 3.08 -22.78 -2.26
C GLU A 293 2.33 -21.98 -1.20
N HIS A 294 1.83 -20.79 -1.57
CA HIS A 294 1.15 -19.89 -0.66
C HIS A 294 -0.12 -19.38 -1.32
N PRO A 295 -1.17 -20.22 -1.34
CA PRO A 295 -2.40 -19.87 -2.05
C PRO A 295 -2.97 -18.54 -1.58
N GLY A 296 -3.34 -17.71 -2.54
CA GLY A 296 -3.94 -16.41 -2.25
C GLY A 296 -2.98 -15.32 -1.82
N PHE A 297 -1.67 -15.56 -1.91
CA PHE A 297 -0.69 -14.56 -1.45
C PHE A 297 -0.92 -13.23 -2.18
N TYR A 298 -1.13 -12.16 -1.40
CA TYR A 298 -1.47 -10.85 -1.95
C TYR A 298 -0.21 -10.10 -2.39
N MET A 299 -0.28 -9.47 -3.58
CA MET A 299 0.83 -8.69 -4.11
C MET A 299 0.28 -7.45 -4.79
N PHE A 300 1.03 -6.32 -4.69
CA PHE A 300 0.70 -5.10 -5.42
C PHE A 300 1.97 -4.46 -5.92
N GLY A 301 1.85 -3.86 -7.11
CA GLY A 301 3.03 -3.35 -7.76
C GLY A 301 2.94 -1.88 -8.15
N UNK A 302 3.97 -1.28 -8.35
CA UNK A 302 4.15 0.01 -8.66
C UNK A 302 4.24 0.19 -10.10
N UNK A 303 3.49 0.50 -10.71
CA UNK A 303 3.54 0.78 -11.92
C UNK A 303 3.42 2.16 -12.00
N PHE A 304 4.36 3.00 -12.00
CA PHE A 304 4.37 4.45 -12.00
C PHE A 304 3.85 4.95 -13.35
N GLN A 305 2.56 4.98 -13.47
CA GLN A 305 1.88 5.29 -14.71
C GLN A 305 0.46 5.74 -14.38
N TYR A 306 0.02 6.82 -15.05
CA TYR A 306 -1.29 7.41 -14.75
C TYR A 306 -2.39 6.94 -15.69
N ASP A 307 -2.07 6.12 -16.68
CA ASP A 307 -3.06 5.52 -17.58
C ASP A 307 -3.61 4.25 -16.96
N ALA A 308 -4.87 4.26 -16.55
CA ALA A 308 -5.47 3.10 -15.89
C ALA A 308 -5.44 1.86 -16.77
N ASN A 309 -5.63 2.02 -18.08
CA ASN A 309 -5.59 0.86 -18.98
C ASN A 309 -4.24 0.17 -18.95
N PHE A 310 -3.19 0.91 -18.85
CA PHE A 310 -1.86 0.34 -18.74
C PHE A 310 -1.65 -0.38 -17.40
N UNK A 311 -1.97 0.26 -16.45
CA UNK A 311 -1.73 -0.19 -15.18
C UNK A 311 -2.47 -1.35 -14.86
N ALA A 312 -3.67 -1.49 -15.46
CA ALA A 312 -4.59 -2.59 -15.18
C ALA A 312 -4.19 -3.92 -15.81
N GLN A 313 -3.33 -3.91 -16.78
CA GLN A 313 -2.89 -5.16 -17.40
C GLN A 313 -2.36 -6.14 -16.36
N HIS A 314 -1.61 -5.65 -15.39
CA HIS A 314 -1.03 -6.52 -14.34
C HIS A 314 -2.09 -7.18 -13.48
N THR A 315 -3.28 -6.59 -13.38
CA THR A 315 -4.33 -7.13 -12.51
C THR A 315 -5.06 -8.30 -13.13
N GLN A 316 -4.92 -8.51 -14.44
CA GLN A 316 -5.61 -9.61 -15.10
C GLN A 316 -4.99 -10.95 -14.71
N PRO A 317 -5.80 -11.99 -14.53
CA PRO A 317 -5.25 -13.29 -14.14
C PRO A 317 -4.18 -13.81 -15.06
N LYS A 318 -4.33 -13.56 -16.33
CA LYS A 318 -3.31 -13.98 -17.32
C LYS A 318 -1.99 -13.23 -17.21
N UNK A 319 -1.96 -12.15 -16.42
CA UNK A 319 -0.77 -11.46 -16.25
C UNK A 319 -0.30 -11.57 -14.90
N GLY A 320 -0.84 -12.49 -14.20
CA GLY A 320 -0.45 -12.82 -12.85
C GLY A 320 -1.44 -12.43 -11.77
N GLY A 321 -2.47 -11.65 -12.08
CA GLY A 321 -3.42 -11.21 -11.07
C GLY A 321 -2.77 -10.45 -9.95
N ILE A 322 -1.93 -9.47 -10.28
CA ILE A 322 -1.19 -8.67 -9.30
C ILE A 322 -1.84 -7.30 -9.22
N ALA A 323 -2.26 -6.89 -8.01
CA ALA A 323 -2.85 -5.57 -7.82
C ALA A 323 -1.80 -4.48 -8.07
N VAL A 324 -2.27 -3.26 -8.22
CA VAL A 324 -1.36 -2.14 -8.50
C VAL A 324 -1.72 -0.93 -7.63
N UNK A 325 -0.79 -0.08 -7.36
CA UNK A 325 -0.93 1.05 -6.78
C UNK A 325 -1.72 1.83 -7.60
N ASP A 326 -2.78 2.55 -7.16
CA ASP A 326 -3.77 3.31 -7.93
C ASP A 326 -3.24 4.70 -8.27
N PHE A 327 -2.31 4.77 -9.17
CA PHE A 327 -1.71 6.04 -9.57
C PHE A 327 -2.73 6.98 -10.23
N PRO A 328 -3.66 6.50 -11.07
CA PRO A 328 -4.64 7.45 -11.63
C PRO A 328 -5.46 8.13 -10.54
N LEU A 329 -5.92 7.39 -9.53
CA LEU A 329 -6.67 8.00 -8.44
C LEU A 329 -5.76 8.89 -7.57
N GLN A 330 -4.50 8.51 -7.40
CA GLN A 330 -3.54 9.32 -6.63
C GLN A 330 -3.42 10.72 -7.22
N LYS A 331 -3.28 10.82 -8.53
CA LYS A 331 -3.17 12.12 -9.17
C LYS A 331 -4.43 12.97 -8.94
N ALA A 332 -5.60 12.33 -9.05
CA ALA A 332 -6.85 13.03 -8.80
C ALA A 332 -6.97 13.46 -7.33
N MET A 333 -6.52 12.63 -6.39
CA MET A 333 -6.56 12.98 -4.96
C MET A 333 -5.71 14.22 -4.68
N VAL A 334 -4.50 14.28 -5.24
CA VAL A 334 -3.65 15.44 -5.02
C VAL A 334 -4.35 16.71 -5.54
N ASN A 335 -4.93 16.64 -6.74
CA ASN A 335 -5.64 17.77 -7.30
C ASN A 335 -6.81 18.21 -6.43
N VAL A 336 -7.57 17.25 -5.92
CA VAL A 336 -8.77 17.57 -5.12
C VAL A 336 -8.39 18.13 -3.76
N PHE A 337 -7.42 17.55 -3.10
CA PHE A 337 -7.14 17.91 -1.71
C PHE A 337 -6.11 19.01 -1.57
N GLU A 338 -5.37 19.34 -2.61
CA GLU A 338 -4.52 20.54 -2.61
C GLU A 338 -5.29 21.79 -3.02
N UNK A 339 -6.23 21.65 -3.79
CA UNK A 339 -6.90 22.71 -4.27
C UNK A 339 -8.17 22.77 -3.65
N ALA A 340 -8.52 23.61 -2.78
CA ALA A 340 -9.71 23.63 -1.95
C ALA A 340 -11.01 23.78 -2.76
N ASP A 341 -10.95 24.43 -3.90
CA ASP A 341 -12.14 24.62 -4.73
C ASP A 341 -12.36 23.51 -5.76
N SER A 342 -11.60 22.45 -5.68
CA SER A 342 -11.81 21.27 -6.53
C SER A 342 -13.02 20.47 -6.06
N SER A 343 -13.53 19.63 -6.96
CA SER A 343 -14.74 18.85 -6.69
C SER A 343 -14.44 17.38 -6.46
N PHE A 344 -15.16 16.78 -5.53
CA PHE A 344 -15.12 15.32 -5.36
C PHE A 344 -15.43 14.58 -6.66
N ALA A 345 -16.13 15.22 -7.60
CA ALA A 345 -16.40 14.58 -8.89
C ALA A 345 -15.13 14.12 -9.60
N UNK A 346 -14.12 14.75 -9.27
CA UNK A 346 -12.94 14.42 -9.81
C UNK A 346 -12.50 13.14 -9.44
N LEU A 347 -12.81 12.71 -8.25
CA LEU A 347 -12.45 11.38 -7.76
C LEU A 347 -13.35 10.30 -8.33
N ALA A 348 -14.61 10.61 -8.50
CA ALA A 348 -15.57 9.62 -9.01
C ALA A 348 -15.17 9.07 -10.38
N GLU A 349 -14.51 9.89 -11.19
CA GLU A 349 -14.11 9.49 -12.54
C GLU A 349 -13.10 8.34 -12.54
N HIS A 350 -12.38 8.14 -11.43
CA HIS A 350 -11.30 7.17 -11.35
C HIS A 350 -11.62 5.96 -10.49
N LEU A 351 -12.87 5.81 -10.07
CA LEU A 351 -13.22 4.71 -9.16
C LEU A 351 -13.52 3.40 -9.87
N TYR A 352 -14.06 3.48 -11.09
CA TYR A 352 -14.33 2.28 -11.91
C TYR A 352 -15.22 1.28 -11.17
N LEU A 353 -16.29 1.79 -10.54
CA LEU A 353 -17.17 0.94 -9.73
C LEU A 353 -18.13 0.10 -10.57
N THR A 354 -18.48 0.58 -11.75
CA THR A 354 -19.47 -0.11 -12.60
C THR A 354 -18.85 -0.76 -13.82
N HIS A 355 -17.73 -0.26 -14.25
CA HIS A 355 -16.96 -0.85 -15.36
C HIS A 355 -15.58 -0.21 -15.34
N GLY A 356 -14.64 -0.84 -15.98
CA GLY A 356 -13.30 -0.31 -16.02
C GLY A 356 -12.28 -1.38 -16.36
N PRO A 357 -11.01 -1.01 -16.44
CA PRO A 357 -9.99 -1.95 -16.91
C PRO A 357 -9.46 -2.91 -15.84
N TYR A 358 -9.63 -2.58 -14.55
CA TYR A 358 -9.06 -3.40 -13.48
C TYR A 358 -9.85 -4.69 -13.30
N HIS A 359 -9.16 -5.78 -12.99
CA HIS A 359 -9.84 -7.03 -12.65
C HIS A 359 -10.77 -6.82 -11.45
N ASN A 360 -10.28 -6.11 -10.42
CA ASN A 360 -11.11 -5.74 -9.27
C ASN A 360 -10.55 -4.49 -8.62
N PRO A 361 -11.21 -3.33 -8.77
CA PRO A 361 -10.66 -2.08 -8.22
C PRO A 361 -10.62 -2.01 -6.70
N TYR A 362 -11.37 -2.86 -6.00
CA TYR A 362 -11.37 -2.86 -4.54
C TYR A 362 -10.08 -3.45 -3.97
N GLU A 363 -9.28 -4.10 -4.81
CA GLU A 363 -8.02 -4.71 -4.38
C GLU A 363 -6.81 -3.82 -4.66
N LEU A 364 -7.02 -2.65 -5.25
CA LEU A 364 -5.94 -1.71 -5.49
C LEU A 364 -5.49 -1.08 -4.18
N THR A 365 -4.20 -0.76 -4.08
CA THR A 365 -3.72 0.02 -2.95
C THR A 365 -3.86 1.50 -3.31
N THR A 366 -4.44 2.27 -2.39
CA THR A 366 -4.73 3.68 -2.62
C THR A 366 -3.85 4.55 -1.74
N PHE A 367 -3.45 5.69 -2.29
CA PHE A 367 -2.46 6.54 -1.63
C PHE A 367 -2.47 7.92 -2.27
N TYR A 368 -1.89 8.92 -1.61
CA TYR A 368 -1.78 10.25 -2.22
C TYR A 368 -0.34 10.70 -2.39
N ASP A 369 0.62 10.11 -1.69
CA ASP A 369 2.03 10.40 -1.96
C ASP A 369 2.88 9.21 -1.55
N ASN A 370 4.14 9.22 -1.99
CA ASN A 370 5.11 8.21 -1.61
C ASN A 370 6.53 8.76 -1.79
N HIS A 371 7.50 7.88 -1.69
CA HIS A 371 8.92 8.27 -1.69
C HIS A 371 9.46 8.66 -3.08
N ASP A 372 8.68 8.46 -4.14
CA ASP A 372 9.12 8.73 -5.52
C ASP A 372 8.53 10.00 -6.12
N MET A 373 7.74 10.72 -5.37
CA MET A 373 7.04 11.90 -5.87
C MET A 373 7.03 12.99 -4.80
N ALA A 374 6.64 14.20 -5.19
CA ALA A 374 6.51 15.26 -4.21
C ALA A 374 5.47 14.87 -3.18
N ARG A 375 5.77 15.12 -1.91
CA ARG A 375 4.76 14.94 -0.86
C ARG A 375 3.61 15.91 -1.12
N MET A 376 2.40 15.47 -0.82
CA MET A 376 1.22 16.29 -1.06
C MET A 376 1.38 17.63 -0.37
N ASN A 377 1.04 18.72 -1.09
CA ASN A 377 1.21 20.08 -0.60
C ASN A 377 -0.13 20.68 -0.21
N ALA A 378 -0.89 19.98 0.59
CA ALA A 378 -2.19 20.44 1.04
C ALA A 378 -2.07 21.17 2.38
N SER A 379 -3.11 21.94 2.73
CA SER A 379 -3.23 22.47 4.08
C SER A 379 -3.46 21.33 5.06
N ASP A 380 -3.38 21.60 6.36
CA ASP A 380 -3.71 20.60 7.36
C ASP A 380 -5.10 20.03 7.12
N GLU A 381 -6.07 20.91 6.81
CA GLU A 381 -7.44 20.46 6.54
C GLU A 381 -7.50 19.59 5.28
N GLY A 382 -6.70 19.90 4.27
CA GLY A 382 -6.63 19.07 3.07
C GLY A 382 -6.15 17.66 3.37
N PHE A 383 -5.14 17.53 4.23
CA PHE A 383 -4.69 16.19 4.68
C PHE A 383 -5.80 15.45 5.43
N ILE A 384 -6.53 16.16 6.30
CA ILE A 384 -7.63 15.53 7.03
C ILE A 384 -8.69 15.02 6.04
N ASP A 385 -9.04 15.85 5.05
CA ASP A 385 -10.03 15.46 4.05
C ASP A 385 -9.54 14.26 3.23
N ALA A 386 -8.26 14.25 2.88
CA ALA A 386 -7.70 13.14 2.11
C ALA A 386 -7.80 11.84 2.91
N HIS A 387 -7.52 11.87 4.20
CA HIS A 387 -7.61 10.68 5.03
C HIS A 387 -9.05 10.21 5.20
N ASN A 388 -9.98 11.16 5.35
CA ASN A 388 -11.40 10.79 5.44
C ASN A 388 -11.86 10.06 4.19
N TRP A 389 -11.39 10.49 3.02
CA TRP A 389 -11.67 9.80 1.77
C TRP A 389 -10.96 8.45 1.70
N LEU A 390 -9.66 8.44 1.96
CA LEU A 390 -8.82 7.27 1.78
C LEU A 390 -9.30 6.08 2.62
N PHE A 391 -9.81 6.34 3.82
CA PHE A 391 -10.18 5.28 4.76
C PHE A 391 -11.64 4.87 4.65
N THR A 392 -12.43 5.53 3.79
CA THR A 392 -13.85 5.16 3.62
C THR A 392 -14.17 4.68 2.21
N ALA A 393 -13.44 5.14 1.19
CA ALA A 393 -13.68 4.75 -0.19
C ALA A 393 -13.02 3.41 -0.50
N ARG A 394 -13.37 2.85 -1.66
CA ARG A 394 -12.83 1.55 -2.07
C ARG A 394 -11.32 1.59 -2.21
N GLY A 395 -10.67 0.46 -1.93
CA GLY A 395 -9.24 0.31 -2.03
C GLY A 395 -8.61 0.04 -0.67
N ILE A 396 -7.32 -0.26 -0.69
CA ILE A 396 -6.56 -0.60 0.52
C ILE A 396 -5.65 0.58 0.82
N PRO A 397 -5.91 1.33 1.89
CA PRO A 397 -5.18 2.59 2.09
C PRO A 397 -3.72 2.38 2.46
N VAL A 398 -2.87 3.21 1.88
CA VAL A 398 -1.44 3.29 2.21
C VAL A 398 -1.12 4.72 2.58
N VAL A 399 -0.47 4.93 3.72
CA VAL A 399 0.01 6.24 4.13
C VAL A 399 1.53 6.17 4.29
N TYR A 400 2.23 7.08 3.61
CA TYR A 400 3.69 7.17 3.67
C TYR A 400 4.12 7.83 4.98
N GLN A 401 5.16 7.27 5.60
CA GLN A 401 5.64 7.76 6.90
C GLN A 401 5.76 9.27 6.92
N GLY A 402 5.23 9.87 7.97
CA GLY A 402 5.29 11.32 8.17
C GLY A 402 4.12 12.08 7.58
N SER A 403 3.39 11.50 6.62
CA SER A 403 2.26 12.23 6.03
C SER A 403 1.13 12.42 7.04
N GLU A 404 1.10 11.63 8.10
CA GLU A 404 0.12 11.81 9.16
C GLU A 404 0.30 13.13 9.94
N PHE A 405 1.42 13.81 9.75
CA PHE A 405 1.60 15.17 10.30
C PHE A 405 2.20 16.12 9.26
N ALA A 406 1.95 15.82 7.99
CA ALA A 406 2.37 16.66 6.87
C ALA A 406 3.88 16.93 6.83
N PHE A 407 4.67 15.94 7.21
CA PHE A 407 6.13 16.03 7.22
C PHE A 407 6.64 16.45 5.84
N MET A 408 7.44 17.51 5.79
CA MET A 408 8.08 17.98 4.55
C MET A 408 7.08 18.15 3.39
N ARG A 409 5.88 18.66 3.70
CA ARG A 409 4.85 18.81 2.65
C ARG A 409 5.40 19.56 1.44
N GLY A 410 5.04 19.07 0.26
CA GLY A 410 5.40 19.70 -0.99
C GLY A 410 6.80 19.40 -1.51
N THR A 411 7.62 18.64 -0.76
CA THR A 411 9.01 18.43 -1.17
C THR A 411 9.17 17.20 -2.05
N ALA A 412 10.03 17.36 -3.05
CA ALA A 412 10.32 16.30 -4.00
C ALA A 412 11.33 15.29 -3.44
N GLU A 413 11.61 14.27 -4.24
CA GLU A 413 12.40 13.11 -3.84
C GLU A 413 13.74 13.47 -3.19
N HIS A 414 14.49 14.40 -3.76
CA HIS A 414 15.79 14.79 -3.22
C HIS A 414 15.77 16.25 -2.76
N ALA A 415 14.62 16.66 -2.21
CA ALA A 415 14.45 17.98 -1.61
C ALA A 415 13.85 17.90 -0.21
N GLY A 416 13.88 16.70 0.38
CA GLY A 416 13.38 16.51 1.73
C GLY A 416 12.32 15.42 1.88
N ASN A 417 11.77 14.92 0.78
CA ASN A 417 10.73 13.89 0.84
C ASN A 417 11.18 12.68 1.67
N ARG A 418 12.44 12.29 1.58
CA ARG A 418 12.98 11.10 2.26
C ARG A 418 13.81 11.43 3.49
N ASN A 419 13.69 12.65 4.04
CA ASN A 419 14.51 13.03 5.18
C ASN A 419 14.18 12.19 6.42
N PHE A 420 15.17 12.07 7.28
CA PHE A 420 15.05 11.29 8.51
C PHE A 420 14.02 11.92 9.43
N ILE A 421 13.14 11.11 10.01
CA ILE A 421 12.12 11.58 10.94
C ILE A 421 12.63 11.49 12.37
N GLY A 422 12.87 10.28 12.87
CA GLY A 422 13.40 10.07 14.20
C GLY A 422 12.34 10.07 15.30
N GLN A 423 12.71 9.50 16.43
CA GLN A 423 11.80 9.36 17.57
C GLN A 423 11.32 10.71 18.08
N ALA A 424 12.18 11.71 18.14
CA ALA A 424 11.80 13.04 18.66
C ALA A 424 10.70 13.69 17.81
N UNK A 425 10.66 13.51 16.53
CA UNK A 425 9.76 13.99 15.69
C UNK A 425 8.49 13.43 15.87
N LEU A 426 8.53 12.17 16.00
CA LEU A 426 7.29 11.44 16.27
C LEU A 426 6.66 11.83 17.60
N ASN A 427 7.48 11.95 18.62
CA ASN A 427 6.96 12.36 19.92
C ASN A 427 6.32 13.74 19.88
N GLU A 428 6.95 14.69 19.19
CA GLU A 428 6.42 16.05 19.09
C GLU A 428 5.08 16.08 18.33
N GLN A 429 4.90 15.16 17.40
CA GLN A 429 3.76 15.20 16.49
C GLN A 429 2.60 14.29 16.90
N ARG A 430 2.69 13.64 18.06
CA ARG A 430 1.64 12.71 18.48
C ARG A 430 0.26 13.35 18.53
N GLU A 431 0.20 14.62 18.95
CA GLU A 431 -1.07 15.32 19.09
C GLU A 431 -1.42 16.19 17.88
N ASN A 432 -0.67 16.08 16.81
CA ASN A 432 -0.95 16.86 15.60
C ASN A 432 -2.40 16.63 15.17
N PRO A 433 -3.15 17.69 14.85
CA PRO A 433 -4.56 17.54 14.48
C PRO A 433 -4.79 16.61 13.28
N ILE A 434 -3.87 16.60 12.31
CA ILE A 434 -3.99 15.67 11.17
C ILE A 434 -3.95 14.24 11.68
N ARG A 435 -2.99 13.95 12.55
CA ARG A 435 -2.85 12.59 13.07
C ARG A 435 -4.04 12.18 13.91
N GLN A 436 -4.59 13.11 14.72
CA GLN A 436 -5.76 12.81 15.54
C GLN A 436 -6.98 12.48 14.67
N ALA A 437 -7.18 13.24 13.58
CA ALA A 437 -8.29 12.97 12.68
C ALA A 437 -8.09 11.65 11.94
N LEU A 438 -6.86 11.36 11.52
CA LEU A 438 -6.55 10.08 10.89
C LEU A 438 -6.86 8.91 11.83
N LYS A 439 -6.43 9.04 13.08
CA LYS A 439 -6.69 8.00 14.09
C LYS A 439 -8.19 7.71 14.19
N ALA A 440 -9.02 8.76 14.19
CA ALA A 440 -10.45 8.57 14.32
C ALA A 440 -11.05 7.83 13.14
N ILE A 441 -10.73 8.26 11.91
CA ILE A 441 -11.35 7.62 10.74
C ILE A 441 -10.75 6.23 10.47
N ALA A 442 -9.48 6.03 10.78
CA ALA A 442 -8.87 4.72 10.61
C ALA A 442 -9.48 3.70 11.55
N GLU A 443 -9.82 4.11 12.77
CA GLU A 443 -10.48 3.21 13.73
C GLU A 443 -11.85 2.81 13.21
N VAL A 444 -12.58 3.75 12.61
CA VAL A 444 -13.88 3.43 12.02
C VAL A 444 -13.74 2.37 10.93
N ARG A 445 -12.75 2.54 10.03
CA ARG A 445 -12.53 1.52 9.00
C ARG A 445 -12.14 0.17 9.60
N LYS A 446 -11.27 0.20 10.62
CA LYS A 446 -10.76 -1.03 11.23
C LYS A 446 -11.88 -1.87 11.84
N THR A 447 -12.91 -1.22 12.38
CA THR A 447 -14.01 -1.91 13.05
C THR A 447 -15.27 -2.04 12.18
N THR A 448 -15.20 -1.66 10.90
CA THR A 448 -16.35 -1.69 10.00
C THR A 448 -16.00 -2.46 8.72
N PRO A 449 -16.21 -3.80 8.70
CA PRO A 449 -15.84 -4.59 7.53
C PRO A 449 -16.39 -4.08 6.20
N ALA A 450 -17.58 -3.44 6.21
CA ALA A 450 -18.13 -2.88 4.98
C ALA A 450 -17.23 -1.81 4.38
N LEU A 451 -16.45 -1.09 5.21
CA LEU A 451 -15.50 -0.10 4.67
C LEU A 451 -14.24 -0.76 4.12
N GLN A 452 -14.02 -2.02 4.44
CA GLN A 452 -12.85 -2.75 3.96
C GLN A 452 -13.13 -3.44 2.65
N ARG A 453 -14.21 -4.25 2.60
CA ARG A 453 -14.50 -5.10 1.45
C ARG A 453 -15.88 -4.89 0.85
N GLY A 454 -16.64 -3.95 1.35
CA GLY A 454 -17.99 -3.72 0.85
C GLY A 454 -18.04 -3.07 -0.52
N LEU A 455 -19.13 -3.32 -1.24
CA LEU A 455 -19.40 -2.66 -2.51
C LEU A 455 -19.65 -1.18 -2.27
N GLN A 456 -19.07 -0.32 -3.09
CA GLN A 456 -19.31 1.12 -2.98
C GLN A 456 -20.39 1.54 -3.98
N TYR A 457 -21.43 2.18 -3.48
CA TYR A 457 -22.54 2.68 -4.31
C TYR A 457 -22.65 4.18 -4.07
N ASN A 458 -22.28 4.96 -5.07
CA ASN A 458 -22.24 6.43 -4.93
C ASN A 458 -23.62 7.04 -4.98
N LEU A 459 -23.86 8.00 -4.08
CA LEU A 459 -25.11 8.77 -4.07
C LEU A 459 -24.89 10.20 -4.54
N ALA A 460 -23.81 10.85 -4.12
CA ALA A 460 -23.47 12.20 -4.54
C ALA A 460 -21.97 12.39 -4.48
N MET A 461 -21.43 12.93 -5.54
CA MET A 461 -20.00 13.20 -5.63
C MET A 461 -19.85 14.51 -6.37
N GLU A 462 -19.94 15.62 -5.64
CA GLU A 462 -19.90 16.92 -6.30
C GLU A 462 -19.44 18.00 -5.35
N SER A 463 -18.71 18.96 -5.86
CA SER A 463 -18.22 20.07 -5.08
C SER A 463 -17.51 19.58 -3.83
N ASP A 464 -17.86 20.13 -2.69
CA ASP A 464 -17.21 19.80 -1.42
C ASP A 464 -17.79 18.57 -0.73
N LEU A 465 -18.79 17.92 -1.33
CA LEU A 465 -19.54 16.87 -0.63
C LEU A 465 -19.44 15.54 -1.36
N ALA A 466 -19.29 14.47 -0.58
CA ALA A 466 -19.36 13.11 -1.10
C ALA A 466 -20.26 12.28 -0.19
N MET A 467 -21.07 11.42 -0.81
CA MET A 467 -21.96 10.56 -0.07
C MET A 467 -22.06 9.23 -0.82
N PHE A 468 -21.87 8.14 -0.09
CA PHE A 468 -21.94 6.82 -0.71
C PHE A 468 -22.20 5.75 0.33
N TYR A 469 -22.75 4.62 -0.14
CA TYR A 469 -22.86 3.42 0.69
C TYR A 469 -21.64 2.52 0.49
N ARG A 470 -21.30 1.78 1.54
CA ARG A 470 -20.45 0.60 1.45
C ARG A 470 -21.27 -0.56 2.02
N VAL A 471 -21.47 -1.60 1.21
CA VAL A 471 -22.39 -2.67 1.57
C VAL A 471 -21.68 -4.02 1.52
N LEU A 472 -21.78 -4.77 2.61
CA LEU A 472 -21.19 -6.11 2.70
C LEU A 472 -22.24 -7.09 3.20
N VAL A 473 -22.57 -8.06 2.36
CA VAL A 473 -23.46 -9.17 2.75
C VAL A 473 -22.70 -10.46 2.54
N GLU A 474 -22.34 -11.12 3.64
CA GLU A 474 -21.63 -12.39 3.56
C GLU A 474 -21.87 -13.20 4.83
N ASN A 475 -21.85 -14.52 4.68
CA ASN A 475 -22.01 -15.44 5.81
C ASN A 475 -23.30 -15.15 6.58
N GLY A 476 -24.35 -14.78 5.86
CA GLY A 476 -25.66 -14.52 6.46
C GLY A 476 -25.76 -13.22 7.24
N LYS A 477 -24.76 -12.34 7.14
CA LYS A 477 -24.76 -11.07 7.85
C LYS A 477 -24.71 -9.91 6.87
N THR A 478 -25.43 -8.84 7.19
CA THR A 478 -25.46 -7.62 6.37
C THR A 478 -24.94 -6.44 7.17
N GLN A 479 -24.05 -5.68 6.56
CA GLN A 479 -23.63 -4.40 7.10
C GLN A 479 -23.70 -3.34 6.02
N ILE A 480 -24.38 -2.24 6.31
CA ILE A 480 -24.44 -1.09 5.42
C ILE A 480 -23.78 0.08 6.12
N ALA A 481 -22.82 0.70 5.49
CA ALA A 481 -22.23 1.95 5.97
C ALA A 481 -22.63 3.06 5.01
N LEU A 482 -23.19 4.14 5.56
CA LEU A 482 -23.50 5.35 4.80
C LEU A 482 -22.44 6.38 5.15
N VAL A 483 -21.63 6.77 4.17
CA VAL A 483 -20.50 7.67 4.37
C VAL A 483 -20.88 9.05 3.85
N MET A 484 -20.67 10.07 4.68
CA MET A 484 -20.87 11.47 4.30
C MET A 484 -19.59 12.23 4.57
N LEU A 485 -19.04 12.85 3.53
CA LEU A 485 -17.79 13.60 3.62
C LEU A 485 -18.03 15.05 3.25
N ASN A 486 -17.48 15.97 4.04
CA ASN A 486 -17.52 17.39 3.76
C ASN A 486 -16.09 17.93 3.81
N LYS A 487 -15.57 18.36 2.64
CA LYS A 487 -14.25 18.98 2.60
C LYS A 487 -14.31 20.50 2.51
N GLY A 488 -15.49 21.07 2.73
CA GLY A 488 -15.67 22.50 2.71
C GLY A 488 -15.37 23.15 4.04
N ASP A 489 -15.33 24.48 4.04
CA ASP A 489 -14.97 25.26 5.22
C ASP A 489 -16.15 25.58 6.13
N THR A 490 -17.36 25.17 5.76
CA THR A 490 -18.55 25.41 6.58
C THR A 490 -19.31 24.11 6.76
N GLN A 491 -20.03 23.99 7.86
CA GLN A 491 -20.84 22.79 8.08
C GLN A 491 -22.02 22.76 7.11
N VAL A 492 -22.48 21.56 6.79
CA VAL A 492 -23.56 21.33 5.84
C VAL A 492 -24.51 20.28 6.40
N ALA A 493 -25.83 20.51 6.25
CA ALA A 493 -26.80 19.47 6.52
C ALA A 493 -26.88 18.59 5.28
N MET A 494 -26.34 17.38 5.37
CA MET A 494 -26.33 16.44 4.26
C MET A 494 -27.53 15.51 4.38
N THR A 495 -28.25 15.31 3.28
CA THR A 495 -29.47 14.51 3.25
C THR A 495 -29.28 13.31 2.34
N ALA A 496 -29.46 12.12 2.92
CA ALA A 496 -29.55 10.88 2.14
C ALA A 496 -31.03 10.55 1.99
N ASP A 497 -31.49 10.38 0.75
CA ASP A 497 -32.88 10.08 0.48
C ASP A 497 -33.07 9.00 -0.59
N LYS A 498 -32.00 8.27 -0.93
CA LYS A 498 -32.09 7.17 -1.88
C LYS A 498 -31.67 5.87 -1.19
N PHE A 499 -32.56 4.89 -1.21
CA PHE A 499 -32.28 3.55 -0.67
C PHE A 499 -31.97 3.56 0.84
N VAL A 500 -32.46 4.55 1.58
CA VAL A 500 -32.20 4.60 3.02
C VAL A 500 -33.10 3.57 3.71
N GLU A 501 -32.48 2.54 4.28
CA GLU A 501 -33.21 1.47 4.95
C GLU A 501 -33.79 1.98 6.26
N ALA A 502 -35.03 1.55 6.57
CA ALA A 502 -35.66 1.86 7.84
C ALA A 502 -34.92 1.18 8.97
N GLY A 503 -34.96 1.80 10.14
CA GLY A 503 -34.39 1.22 11.35
C GLY A 503 -33.33 2.12 11.97
N VAL A 504 -32.45 1.49 12.74
CA VAL A 504 -31.49 2.20 13.57
C VAL A 504 -30.14 2.23 12.87
N TRP A 505 -29.61 3.44 12.76
CA TRP A 505 -28.27 3.68 12.22
C TRP A 505 -27.42 4.31 13.31
N GLN A 506 -26.23 3.79 13.51
CA GLN A 506 -25.32 4.34 14.51
C GLN A 506 -24.14 5.03 13.85
N GLU A 507 -23.92 6.29 14.19
CA GLU A 507 -22.81 7.07 13.65
C GLU A 507 -21.54 6.71 14.42
N GLN A 508 -20.48 6.38 13.71
CA GLN A 508 -19.30 5.74 14.29
C GLN A 508 -18.31 6.74 14.90
N LEU A 509 -18.35 8.00 14.48
CA LEU A 509 -17.40 8.99 15.02
C LEU A 509 -17.95 9.71 16.24
N THR A 510 -19.27 9.91 16.32
CA THR A 510 -19.91 10.61 17.43
C THR A 510 -20.64 9.68 18.39
N GLY A 511 -20.95 8.46 17.95
CA GLY A 511 -21.78 7.55 18.70
C GLY A 511 -23.27 7.85 18.66
N LYS A 512 -23.67 8.87 17.92
CA LYS A 512 -25.09 9.23 17.84
C LYS A 512 -25.89 8.17 17.10
N VAL A 513 -27.16 8.07 17.46
CA VAL A 513 -28.10 7.13 16.86
C VAL A 513 -29.15 7.90 16.07
N ALA A 514 -29.41 7.45 14.85
CA ALA A 514 -30.48 7.97 14.03
C ALA A 514 -31.45 6.83 13.73
N GLU A 515 -32.74 7.09 13.88
CA GLU A 515 -33.77 6.11 13.54
C GLU A 515 -34.55 6.63 12.35
N THR A 516 -34.63 5.84 11.30
CA THR A 516 -35.25 6.27 10.05
C THR A 516 -36.52 5.44 9.81
N LEU A 517 -37.58 6.10 9.39
CA LEU A 517 -38.83 5.45 9.05
C LEU A 517 -39.31 5.82 7.65
N ASN A 518 -38.97 7.01 7.18
CA ASN A 518 -39.56 7.56 5.96
C ASN A 518 -38.54 7.67 4.82
N GLY A 519 -37.47 6.92 4.87
CA GLY A 519 -36.54 6.85 3.76
C GLY A 519 -35.54 8.00 3.67
N THR A 520 -35.39 8.76 4.74
CA THR A 520 -34.48 9.90 4.75
C THR A 520 -33.60 9.89 5.99
N LEU A 521 -32.31 10.21 5.81
CA LEU A 521 -31.40 10.41 6.92
C LEU A 521 -30.67 11.73 6.71
N ILE A 522 -30.77 12.63 7.67
CA ILE A 522 -30.14 13.94 7.60
C ILE A 522 -29.08 14.03 8.70
N SER A 523 -27.90 14.50 8.34
CA SER A 523 -26.81 14.65 9.29
C SER A 523 -26.14 16.00 9.08
N THR A 524 -25.89 16.71 10.16
CA THR A 524 -25.08 17.92 10.12
C THR A 524 -23.61 17.49 10.14
N VAL A 525 -22.90 17.75 9.05
CA VAL A 525 -21.50 17.35 8.91
C VAL A 525 -20.64 18.62 9.02
N PRO A 526 -19.81 18.72 10.06
CA PRO A 526 -18.97 19.91 10.20
C PRO A 526 -17.98 20.05 9.06
N ALA A 527 -17.36 21.24 8.98
CA ALA A 527 -16.31 21.48 8.00
C ALA A 527 -15.20 20.44 8.15
N HIS A 528 -14.68 19.98 7.01
CA HIS A 528 -13.52 19.07 6.96
C HIS A 528 -13.71 17.85 7.84
N SER A 529 -14.90 17.23 7.74
CA SER A 529 -15.27 16.13 8.62
C SER A 529 -15.97 15.03 7.84
N ALA A 530 -16.11 13.89 8.51
CA ALA A 530 -16.79 12.73 7.99
C ALA A 530 -17.88 12.31 8.98
N ARG A 531 -18.93 11.68 8.45
CA ARG A 531 -19.88 10.94 9.26
C ARG A 531 -20.08 9.57 8.61
N VAL A 532 -20.10 8.54 9.44
CA VAL A 532 -20.28 7.16 8.96
C VAL A 532 -21.37 6.52 9.80
N TYR A 533 -22.53 6.32 9.17
CA TYR A 533 -23.67 5.68 9.83
C TYR A 533 -23.71 4.21 9.45
N VAL A 534 -23.81 3.33 10.43
CA VAL A 534 -23.76 1.88 10.19
C VAL A 534 -25.06 1.24 10.67
N ARG A 535 -25.61 0.36 9.81
CA ARG A 535 -26.80 -0.42 10.11
C ARG A 535 -26.49 -1.89 9.86
N ASN A 536 -26.72 -2.73 10.85
CA ASN A 536 -26.33 -4.15 10.83
C ASN A 536 -27.56 -5.06 10.76
N GLN A 537 -28.40 -4.84 9.77
CA GLN A 537 -29.60 -5.65 9.56
C GLN A 537 -29.79 -5.92 8.07
N PRO A 538 -30.48 -7.00 7.71
CA PRO A 538 -30.70 -7.32 6.30
C PRO A 538 -31.36 -6.19 5.53
N ILE A 539 -31.05 -6.10 4.24
CA ILE A 539 -31.69 -5.13 3.35
C ILE A 539 -33.15 -5.53 3.18
N SER A 540 -34.06 -4.59 3.43
CA SER A 540 -35.49 -4.86 3.29
C SER A 540 -36.05 -4.40 1.95
N ASN A 541 -35.39 -3.47 1.27
CA ASN A 541 -35.87 -2.92 0.01
C ASN A 541 -35.31 -3.73 -1.16
N PRO A 542 -36.15 -4.51 -1.87
CA PRO A 542 -35.61 -5.32 -2.97
C PRO A 542 -35.03 -4.49 -4.12
N ALA A 543 -35.50 -3.25 -4.29
CA ALA A 543 -34.91 -2.39 -5.30
C ALA A 543 -33.46 -2.05 -5.00
N PHE A 544 -33.12 -1.85 -3.72
CA PHE A 544 -31.75 -1.60 -3.31
C PHE A 544 -30.88 -2.82 -3.55
N THR A 545 -31.35 -3.99 -3.13
CA THR A 545 -30.63 -5.23 -3.39
C THR A 545 -30.36 -5.41 -4.88
N GLN A 546 -31.38 -5.17 -5.71
CA GLN A 546 -31.21 -5.35 -7.14
C GLN A 546 -30.21 -4.35 -7.73
N ALA A 547 -30.25 -3.10 -7.28
CA ALA A 547 -29.29 -2.10 -7.75
C ALA A 547 -27.85 -2.50 -7.41
N LEU A 548 -27.65 -3.00 -6.18
CA LEU A 548 -26.33 -3.44 -5.75
C LEU A 548 -25.85 -4.65 -6.56
N LEU A 549 -26.72 -5.63 -6.75
CA LEU A 549 -26.36 -6.82 -7.53
C LEU A 549 -26.06 -6.47 -8.98
N ASN A 550 -26.83 -5.56 -9.56
CA ASN A 550 -26.58 -5.12 -10.94
C ASN A 550 -25.21 -4.47 -11.07
N GLN A 551 -24.87 -3.62 -10.12
CA GLN A 551 -23.55 -2.98 -10.15
C GLN A 551 -22.43 -4.00 -9.94
N MET A 552 -22.61 -4.92 -9.00
CA MET A 552 -21.61 -5.93 -8.71
C MET A 552 -21.36 -6.83 -9.94
N ALA A 553 -22.40 -7.14 -10.69
CA ALA A 553 -22.27 -8.00 -11.85
C ALA A 553 -21.46 -7.37 -12.99
N ARG A 554 -21.34 -6.04 -13.00
CA ARG A 554 -20.59 -5.35 -14.05
C ARG A 554 -19.12 -5.20 -13.76
N GLN A 555 -18.68 -5.53 -12.56
CA GLN A 555 -17.28 -5.37 -12.17
C GLN A 555 -16.36 -6.46 -12.73
#